data_bbf9b423c90d1036aa252a4e3328d241
#
_entry.id   bbf9b423c90d1036aa252a4e3328d241
#
_cell.length_a   1.000
_cell.length_b   1.000
_cell.length_c   1.000
_cell.angle_alpha   90.00
_cell.angle_beta   90.00
_cell.angle_gamma   90.00
#
_symmetry.space_group_name_H-M   'P 1'
#
loop_
_entity.id
_entity.type
_entity.pdbx_description
1 polymer ?
#
loop_
_entity_poly.entity_id
_entity_poly.type
_entity_poly.pdbx_seq_one_letter_code
_entity_poly.pdbx_strand_id
1 'polypeptide(L)'
;EDVGNQFNADFVNVKYDMEKDADGVMLKDKFEVKAFPTLVFVDPNTQQVVHKMVGAGSAEWLMEGGKIAKDPQNNLRGLTKRYEAGERNTDLLSRYLTALSSAYMQEKQGAVAAEYLNALSDDEIVTKDNWELIKKNVSDPLSKPIRQVIANIGRFYEVAGKEVVDYKLENSIKGAVAEITYWRPGNGEFDEARNGELIKLLQSLDYAFIPGALASLYTAEYVRKGDYKGMLNSMREAFKYNVFRNGEEQMYFQNNIEALAGCDDKTLVQEGIDWIDARCAQTKDYFAKANLMNSKARLLTKNGNTLGADKAKMEEEKYNAEGEKRSGGKAVRAIRMN
;
A
#
# COMPACT_ATOMS: atom_id res chain seq x y z
N GLU A 1 -12.71 11.71 -32.53
CA GLU A 1 -13.95 12.11 -33.24
C GLU A 1 -15.18 11.57 -32.52
N ASP A 2 -15.25 10.29 -32.22
CA ASP A 2 -16.42 9.62 -31.62
C ASP A 2 -16.77 10.15 -30.21
N VAL A 3 -15.76 10.39 -29.35
CA VAL A 3 -15.97 11.00 -28.04
C VAL A 3 -16.58 12.40 -28.17
N GLY A 4 -16.04 13.22 -29.07
CA GLY A 4 -16.58 14.58 -29.30
C GLY A 4 -18.02 14.55 -29.81
N ASN A 5 -18.33 13.66 -30.72
CA ASN A 5 -19.69 13.49 -31.26
C ASN A 5 -20.68 13.10 -30.14
N GLN A 6 -20.35 12.12 -29.31
CA GLN A 6 -21.19 11.68 -28.19
C GLN A 6 -21.36 12.79 -27.16
N PHE A 7 -20.24 13.39 -26.70
CA PHE A 7 -20.30 14.38 -25.63
C PHE A 7 -20.99 15.66 -26.04
N ASN A 8 -20.80 16.12 -27.30
CA ASN A 8 -21.47 17.31 -27.81
C ASN A 8 -23.00 17.09 -28.08
N ALA A 9 -23.39 15.84 -28.36
CA ALA A 9 -24.79 15.51 -28.50
C ALA A 9 -25.52 15.37 -27.15
N ASP A 10 -24.82 14.87 -26.13
CA ASP A 10 -25.41 14.45 -24.88
C ASP A 10 -25.23 15.46 -23.73
N PHE A 11 -24.20 16.34 -23.81
CA PHE A 11 -23.80 17.22 -22.70
C PHE A 11 -23.46 18.63 -23.15
N VAL A 12 -23.61 19.60 -22.25
CA VAL A 12 -22.96 20.90 -22.32
C VAL A 12 -21.60 20.78 -21.65
N ASN A 13 -20.53 20.82 -22.45
CA ASN A 13 -19.17 20.59 -21.98
C ASN A 13 -18.51 21.91 -21.55
N VAL A 14 -18.01 21.94 -20.32
CA VAL A 14 -17.23 23.07 -19.78
C VAL A 14 -15.94 22.57 -19.17
N LYS A 15 -14.89 23.42 -19.19
CA LYS A 15 -13.59 23.10 -18.60
C LYS A 15 -13.14 24.25 -17.71
N TYR A 16 -12.73 23.92 -16.50
CA TYR A 16 -12.17 24.86 -15.53
C TYR A 16 -10.80 24.43 -15.06
N ASP A 17 -9.91 25.40 -14.87
CA ASP A 17 -8.70 25.20 -14.07
C ASP A 17 -9.07 25.45 -12.61
N MET A 18 -9.16 24.36 -11.83
CA MET A 18 -9.61 24.41 -10.43
C MET A 18 -8.56 24.95 -9.45
N GLU A 19 -7.42 25.40 -9.94
CA GLU A 19 -6.36 26.04 -9.14
C GLU A 19 -6.20 27.52 -9.49
N LYS A 20 -6.61 27.95 -10.70
CA LYS A 20 -6.39 29.32 -11.20
C LYS A 20 -7.66 30.10 -11.49
N ASP A 21 -8.69 29.42 -11.98
CA ASP A 21 -9.95 30.10 -12.30
C ASP A 21 -10.79 30.29 -11.03
N ALA A 22 -11.32 31.50 -10.78
CA ALA A 22 -12.10 31.80 -9.59
C ALA A 22 -13.34 30.88 -9.46
N ASP A 23 -14.07 30.68 -10.57
CA ASP A 23 -15.18 29.73 -10.61
C ASP A 23 -14.71 28.29 -10.44
N GLY A 24 -13.53 27.95 -10.97
CA GLY A 24 -12.92 26.63 -10.82
C GLY A 24 -12.63 26.28 -9.37
N VAL A 25 -12.06 27.20 -8.61
CA VAL A 25 -11.78 27.03 -7.16
C VAL A 25 -13.08 26.78 -6.39
N MET A 26 -14.13 27.57 -6.66
CA MET A 26 -15.44 27.38 -6.02
C MET A 26 -16.09 26.04 -6.39
N LEU A 27 -15.98 25.60 -7.65
CA LEU A 27 -16.53 24.33 -8.12
C LEU A 27 -15.75 23.12 -7.59
N LYS A 28 -14.45 23.27 -7.33
CA LYS A 28 -13.63 22.23 -6.67
C LYS A 28 -14.23 21.82 -5.34
N ASP A 29 -14.55 22.79 -4.49
CA ASP A 29 -15.13 22.53 -3.17
C ASP A 29 -16.58 22.05 -3.31
N LYS A 30 -17.40 22.71 -4.14
CA LYS A 30 -18.81 22.33 -4.35
C LYS A 30 -18.98 20.88 -4.83
N PHE A 31 -18.07 20.38 -5.67
CA PHE A 31 -18.13 19.04 -6.24
C PHE A 31 -17.15 18.07 -5.59
N GLU A 32 -16.49 18.47 -4.49
CA GLU A 32 -15.52 17.64 -3.76
C GLU A 32 -14.47 17.00 -4.68
N VAL A 33 -13.81 17.83 -5.53
CA VAL A 33 -12.78 17.35 -6.45
C VAL A 33 -11.45 17.25 -5.73
N LYS A 34 -10.99 16.03 -5.50
CA LYS A 34 -9.76 15.72 -4.73
C LYS A 34 -8.54 15.42 -5.59
N ALA A 35 -8.71 15.15 -6.88
CA ALA A 35 -7.63 14.79 -7.80
C ALA A 35 -7.93 15.27 -9.22
N PHE A 36 -6.91 15.37 -10.09
CA PHE A 36 -7.02 15.86 -11.47
C PHE A 36 -6.44 14.84 -12.47
N PRO A 37 -6.98 14.78 -13.68
CA PRO A 37 -8.23 15.40 -14.12
C PRO A 37 -9.46 14.72 -13.51
N THR A 38 -10.56 15.44 -13.37
CA THR A 38 -11.85 14.90 -12.94
C THR A 38 -12.96 15.32 -13.90
N LEU A 39 -13.77 14.37 -14.35
CA LEU A 39 -15.02 14.61 -15.05
C LEU A 39 -16.16 14.55 -14.02
N VAL A 40 -16.94 15.64 -13.97
CA VAL A 40 -18.12 15.75 -13.11
C VAL A 40 -19.36 15.90 -13.99
N PHE A 41 -20.28 14.97 -13.91
CA PHE A 41 -21.56 15.02 -14.62
C PHE A 41 -22.63 15.58 -13.68
N VAL A 42 -23.23 16.68 -14.08
CA VAL A 42 -24.20 17.44 -13.26
C VAL A 42 -25.56 17.46 -13.94
N ASP A 43 -26.60 17.18 -13.20
CA ASP A 43 -27.98 17.39 -13.65
C ASP A 43 -28.26 18.90 -13.69
N PRO A 44 -28.58 19.49 -14.88
CA PRO A 44 -28.74 20.93 -15.01
C PRO A 44 -29.96 21.48 -14.24
N ASN A 45 -30.98 20.66 -14.00
CA ASN A 45 -32.18 21.08 -13.30
C ASN A 45 -32.00 21.14 -11.78
N THR A 46 -31.27 20.17 -11.21
CA THR A 46 -31.06 20.06 -9.76
C THR A 46 -29.71 20.59 -9.32
N GLN A 47 -28.78 20.83 -10.25
CA GLN A 47 -27.37 21.19 -10.00
C GLN A 47 -26.62 20.17 -9.11
N GLN A 48 -27.08 18.93 -9.09
CA GLN A 48 -26.47 17.85 -8.31
C GLN A 48 -25.60 16.98 -9.19
N VAL A 49 -24.48 16.52 -8.64
CA VAL A 49 -23.61 15.54 -9.28
C VAL A 49 -24.37 14.22 -9.44
N VAL A 50 -24.45 13.71 -10.67
CA VAL A 50 -25.05 12.41 -10.99
C VAL A 50 -24.00 11.33 -11.15
N HIS A 51 -22.83 11.69 -11.67
CA HIS A 51 -21.70 10.78 -11.82
C HIS A 51 -20.37 11.54 -11.76
N LYS A 52 -19.29 10.85 -11.39
CA LYS A 52 -17.93 11.40 -11.30
C LYS A 52 -16.91 10.36 -11.73
N MET A 53 -15.90 10.79 -12.48
CA MET A 53 -14.78 9.95 -12.90
C MET A 53 -13.47 10.70 -12.72
N VAL A 54 -12.48 10.08 -12.11
CA VAL A 54 -11.18 10.67 -11.81
C VAL A 54 -10.10 9.95 -12.62
N GLY A 55 -9.22 10.71 -13.23
CA GLY A 55 -8.11 10.22 -14.04
C GLY A 55 -8.32 10.42 -15.53
N ALA A 56 -7.31 10.03 -16.31
CA ALA A 56 -7.34 9.99 -17.76
C ALA A 56 -7.48 8.56 -18.24
N GLY A 57 -8.34 8.33 -19.23
CA GLY A 57 -8.61 7.00 -19.79
C GLY A 57 -8.69 7.01 -21.31
N SER A 58 -8.96 5.83 -21.89
CA SER A 58 -9.17 5.66 -23.32
C SER A 58 -10.47 6.35 -23.80
N ALA A 59 -10.64 6.44 -25.12
CA ALA A 59 -11.88 6.94 -25.73
C ALA A 59 -13.09 6.09 -25.28
N GLU A 60 -12.94 4.77 -25.21
CA GLU A 60 -13.98 3.85 -24.74
C GLU A 60 -14.36 4.12 -23.29
N TRP A 61 -13.38 4.34 -22.42
CA TRP A 61 -13.60 4.68 -21.01
C TRP A 61 -14.40 5.98 -20.85
N LEU A 62 -14.08 7.01 -21.66
CA LEU A 62 -14.83 8.26 -21.67
C LEU A 62 -16.27 8.07 -22.17
N MET A 63 -16.45 7.38 -23.28
CA MET A 63 -17.76 7.12 -23.86
C MET A 63 -18.64 6.30 -22.94
N GLU A 64 -18.12 5.27 -22.30
CA GLU A 64 -18.85 4.45 -21.35
C GLU A 64 -19.26 5.26 -20.11
N GLY A 65 -18.35 6.09 -19.58
CA GLY A 65 -18.65 7.01 -18.49
C GLY A 65 -19.79 7.98 -18.80
N GLY A 66 -19.81 8.50 -20.02
CA GLY A 66 -20.93 9.35 -20.51
C GLY A 66 -22.26 8.60 -20.55
N LYS A 67 -22.27 7.34 -21.00
CA LYS A 67 -23.47 6.49 -20.99
C LYS A 67 -23.96 6.22 -19.57
N ILE A 68 -23.03 5.83 -18.66
CA ILE A 68 -23.35 5.58 -17.26
C ILE A 68 -23.92 6.85 -16.60
N ALA A 69 -23.35 8.02 -16.86
CA ALA A 69 -23.83 9.28 -16.30
C ALA A 69 -25.30 9.59 -16.64
N LYS A 70 -25.76 9.18 -17.83
CA LYS A 70 -27.15 9.33 -18.31
C LYS A 70 -28.10 8.28 -17.77
N ASP A 71 -27.60 7.19 -17.18
CA ASP A 71 -28.44 6.13 -16.62
C ASP A 71 -28.76 6.41 -15.13
N PRO A 72 -30.01 6.84 -14.81
CA PRO A 72 -30.35 7.21 -13.43
C PRO A 72 -30.39 6.03 -12.46
N GLN A 73 -30.34 4.79 -12.95
CA GLN A 73 -30.28 3.59 -12.12
C GLN A 73 -28.86 3.16 -11.81
N ASN A 74 -27.91 3.41 -12.73
CA ASN A 74 -26.54 2.89 -12.64
C ASN A 74 -25.46 3.99 -12.52
N ASN A 75 -25.81 5.28 -12.61
CA ASN A 75 -24.86 6.33 -12.26
C ASN A 75 -24.61 6.37 -10.74
N LEU A 76 -23.56 7.06 -10.31
CA LEU A 76 -23.15 7.11 -8.90
C LEU A 76 -24.31 7.52 -7.97
N ARG A 77 -25.14 8.51 -8.38
CA ARG A 77 -26.28 8.98 -7.59
C ARG A 77 -27.38 7.92 -7.50
N GLY A 78 -27.69 7.25 -8.60
CA GLY A 78 -28.70 6.18 -8.64
C GLY A 78 -28.31 4.99 -7.77
N LEU A 79 -27.04 4.54 -7.90
CA LEU A 79 -26.49 3.47 -7.08
C LEU A 79 -26.49 3.84 -5.60
N THR A 80 -26.11 5.10 -5.26
CA THR A 80 -26.17 5.60 -3.88
C THR A 80 -27.60 5.51 -3.32
N LYS A 81 -28.60 5.98 -4.05
CA LYS A 81 -30.00 5.94 -3.61
C LYS A 81 -30.50 4.51 -3.39
N ARG A 82 -30.19 3.61 -4.29
CA ARG A 82 -30.57 2.18 -4.17
C ARG A 82 -29.92 1.55 -2.94
N TYR A 83 -28.65 1.83 -2.71
CA TYR A 83 -27.94 1.36 -1.52
C TYR A 83 -28.55 1.92 -0.23
N GLU A 84 -28.84 3.23 -0.17
CA GLU A 84 -29.47 3.90 0.96
C GLU A 84 -30.92 3.41 1.20
N ALA A 85 -31.61 2.96 0.15
CA ALA A 85 -32.91 2.30 0.24
C ALA A 85 -32.84 0.85 0.75
N GLY A 86 -31.66 0.32 1.03
CA GLY A 86 -31.46 -1.02 1.62
C GLY A 86 -31.21 -2.13 0.63
N GLU A 87 -31.04 -1.84 -0.66
CA GLU A 87 -30.65 -2.88 -1.63
C GLU A 87 -29.21 -3.35 -1.41
N ARG A 88 -29.00 -4.68 -1.30
CA ARG A 88 -27.71 -5.31 -0.90
C ARG A 88 -27.31 -6.48 -1.79
N ASN A 89 -27.87 -6.62 -3.00
CA ASN A 89 -27.42 -7.68 -3.90
C ASN A 89 -26.01 -7.40 -4.45
N THR A 90 -25.31 -8.46 -4.82
CA THR A 90 -23.91 -8.40 -5.26
C THR A 90 -23.70 -7.59 -6.55
N ASP A 91 -24.68 -7.57 -7.47
CA ASP A 91 -24.61 -6.77 -8.70
C ASP A 91 -24.62 -5.28 -8.39
N LEU A 92 -25.58 -4.81 -7.56
CA LEU A 92 -25.60 -3.42 -7.09
C LEU A 92 -24.28 -3.05 -6.41
N LEU A 93 -23.82 -3.88 -5.48
CA LEU A 93 -22.62 -3.60 -4.70
C LEU A 93 -21.37 -3.52 -5.57
N SER A 94 -21.22 -4.45 -6.53
CA SER A 94 -20.11 -4.42 -7.48
C SER A 94 -20.08 -3.12 -8.29
N ARG A 95 -21.24 -2.71 -8.83
CA ARG A 95 -21.37 -1.45 -9.59
C ARG A 95 -21.15 -0.22 -8.71
N TYR A 96 -21.71 -0.23 -7.49
CA TYR A 96 -21.59 0.91 -6.58
C TYR A 96 -20.15 1.10 -6.11
N LEU A 97 -19.47 0.02 -5.69
CA LEU A 97 -18.07 0.08 -5.29
C LEU A 97 -17.16 0.50 -6.46
N THR A 98 -17.48 0.07 -7.69
CA THR A 98 -16.77 0.53 -8.89
C THR A 98 -16.99 2.03 -9.14
N ALA A 99 -18.23 2.52 -9.00
CA ALA A 99 -18.55 3.93 -9.18
C ALA A 99 -17.88 4.81 -8.10
N LEU A 100 -17.85 4.35 -6.84
CA LEU A 100 -17.15 5.04 -5.75
C LEU A 100 -15.64 5.09 -6.00
N SER A 101 -15.03 3.99 -6.47
CA SER A 101 -13.62 3.94 -6.85
C SER A 101 -13.31 4.92 -7.98
N SER A 102 -14.11 4.92 -9.05
CA SER A 102 -13.96 5.83 -10.19
C SER A 102 -14.11 7.30 -9.79
N ALA A 103 -14.94 7.58 -8.79
CA ALA A 103 -15.15 8.91 -8.23
C ALA A 103 -14.09 9.32 -7.19
N TYR A 104 -13.07 8.49 -6.92
CA TYR A 104 -12.04 8.71 -5.90
C TYR A 104 -12.61 8.87 -4.48
N MET A 105 -13.64 8.06 -4.14
CA MET A 105 -14.34 8.07 -2.86
C MET A 105 -13.97 6.84 -2.01
N GLN A 106 -12.66 6.64 -1.77
CA GLN A 106 -12.10 5.44 -1.15
C GLN A 106 -12.64 5.16 0.25
N GLU A 107 -12.83 6.19 1.08
CA GLU A 107 -13.39 6.02 2.42
C GLU A 107 -14.81 5.44 2.38
N LYS A 108 -15.67 6.02 1.53
CA LYS A 108 -17.04 5.51 1.35
C LYS A 108 -17.04 4.12 0.73
N GLN A 109 -16.17 3.87 -0.24
CA GLN A 109 -15.99 2.55 -0.85
C GLN A 109 -15.64 1.50 0.21
N GLY A 110 -14.64 1.79 1.05
CA GLY A 110 -14.22 0.90 2.14
C GLY A 110 -15.34 0.65 3.15
N ALA A 111 -16.06 1.70 3.55
CA ALA A 111 -17.19 1.57 4.49
C ALA A 111 -18.33 0.70 3.93
N VAL A 112 -18.73 0.92 2.67
CA VAL A 112 -19.77 0.13 1.99
C VAL A 112 -19.36 -1.34 1.86
N ALA A 113 -18.14 -1.60 1.44
CA ALA A 113 -17.63 -2.96 1.33
C ALA A 113 -17.57 -3.66 2.70
N ALA A 114 -17.09 -2.96 3.73
CA ALA A 114 -17.00 -3.49 5.08
C ALA A 114 -18.39 -3.79 5.67
N GLU A 115 -19.35 -2.88 5.52
CA GLU A 115 -20.73 -3.07 6.00
C GLU A 115 -21.33 -4.36 5.43
N TYR A 116 -21.27 -4.53 4.12
CA TYR A 116 -21.82 -5.70 3.45
C TYR A 116 -21.10 -6.99 3.84
N LEU A 117 -19.78 -7.03 3.67
CA LEU A 117 -19.00 -8.25 3.91
C LEU A 117 -19.01 -8.68 5.37
N ASN A 118 -19.05 -7.72 6.32
CA ASN A 118 -19.14 -8.04 7.75
C ASN A 118 -20.53 -8.58 8.16
N ALA A 119 -21.58 -8.32 7.38
CA ALA A 119 -22.91 -8.86 7.66
C ALA A 119 -23.04 -10.33 7.25
N LEU A 120 -22.17 -10.83 6.34
CA LEU A 120 -22.26 -12.20 5.83
C LEU A 120 -21.84 -13.25 6.85
N SER A 121 -22.54 -14.37 6.84
CA SER A 121 -22.15 -15.62 7.51
C SER A 121 -21.01 -16.32 6.76
N ASP A 122 -20.44 -17.36 7.38
CA ASP A 122 -19.38 -18.17 6.77
C ASP A 122 -19.84 -18.94 5.50
N ASP A 123 -21.14 -19.24 5.40
CA ASP A 123 -21.67 -19.87 4.19
C ASP A 123 -21.96 -18.87 3.08
N GLU A 124 -22.48 -17.70 3.41
CA GLU A 124 -22.84 -16.67 2.44
C GLU A 124 -21.61 -15.99 1.81
N ILE A 125 -20.51 -15.89 2.57
CA ILE A 125 -19.30 -15.18 2.08
C ILE A 125 -18.54 -15.99 1.03
N VAL A 126 -18.67 -17.33 1.01
CA VAL A 126 -17.92 -18.22 0.12
C VAL A 126 -18.60 -18.32 -1.24
N THR A 127 -18.56 -17.22 -1.99
CA THR A 127 -19.01 -17.14 -3.38
C THR A 127 -17.96 -16.43 -4.24
N LYS A 128 -18.00 -16.67 -5.55
CA LYS A 128 -17.10 -16.00 -6.49
C LYS A 128 -17.26 -14.48 -6.45
N ASP A 129 -18.49 -13.98 -6.35
CA ASP A 129 -18.78 -12.56 -6.36
C ASP A 129 -18.28 -11.88 -5.08
N ASN A 130 -18.51 -12.49 -3.93
CA ASN A 130 -18.00 -11.98 -2.65
C ASN A 130 -16.47 -12.06 -2.59
N TRP A 131 -15.85 -13.10 -3.18
CA TRP A 131 -14.41 -13.14 -3.33
C TRP A 131 -13.86 -11.95 -4.12
N GLU A 132 -14.49 -11.59 -5.25
CA GLU A 132 -14.08 -10.41 -6.02
C GLU A 132 -14.21 -9.11 -5.21
N LEU A 133 -15.24 -8.99 -4.38
CA LEU A 133 -15.38 -7.85 -3.47
C LEU A 133 -14.28 -7.83 -2.40
N ILE A 134 -14.00 -8.96 -1.76
CA ILE A 134 -12.92 -9.11 -0.77
C ILE A 134 -11.57 -8.75 -1.41
N LYS A 135 -11.28 -9.35 -2.56
CA LYS A 135 -10.02 -9.15 -3.28
C LYS A 135 -9.73 -7.67 -3.55
N LYS A 136 -10.74 -6.91 -3.94
CA LYS A 136 -10.61 -5.51 -4.34
C LYS A 136 -10.68 -4.52 -3.17
N ASN A 137 -11.43 -4.83 -2.12
CA ASN A 137 -11.81 -3.82 -1.13
C ASN A 137 -11.32 -4.12 0.30
N VAL A 138 -10.80 -5.31 0.57
CA VAL A 138 -10.37 -5.68 1.93
C VAL A 138 -8.88 -5.97 1.93
N SER A 139 -8.10 -5.23 2.71
CA SER A 139 -6.65 -5.42 2.83
C SER A 139 -6.20 -5.82 4.24
N ASP A 140 -7.00 -5.54 5.26
CA ASP A 140 -6.65 -5.84 6.64
C ASP A 140 -6.79 -7.35 6.96
N PRO A 141 -5.68 -8.06 7.30
CA PRO A 141 -5.72 -9.48 7.62
C PRO A 141 -6.49 -9.78 8.92
N LEU A 142 -6.67 -8.79 9.80
CA LEU A 142 -7.41 -8.93 11.05
C LEU A 142 -8.92 -8.69 10.88
N SER A 143 -9.37 -8.21 9.72
CA SER A 143 -10.78 -7.99 9.43
C SER A 143 -11.58 -9.29 9.42
N LYS A 144 -12.88 -9.21 9.76
CA LYS A 144 -13.77 -10.38 9.74
C LYS A 144 -13.76 -11.10 8.38
N PRO A 145 -13.86 -10.42 7.22
CA PRO A 145 -13.85 -11.10 5.92
C PRO A 145 -12.57 -11.90 5.66
N ILE A 146 -11.38 -11.36 5.98
CA ILE A 146 -10.13 -12.13 5.79
C ILE A 146 -10.03 -13.29 6.78
N ARG A 147 -10.46 -13.12 8.03
CA ARG A 147 -10.53 -14.23 9.01
C ARG A 147 -11.48 -15.34 8.53
N GLN A 148 -12.60 -14.98 7.89
CA GLN A 148 -13.52 -15.95 7.28
C GLN A 148 -12.88 -16.65 6.07
N VAL A 149 -12.09 -15.95 5.23
CA VAL A 149 -11.30 -16.58 4.16
C VAL A 149 -10.34 -17.62 4.73
N ILE A 150 -9.60 -17.26 5.79
CA ILE A 150 -8.66 -18.18 6.44
C ILE A 150 -9.38 -19.40 7.04
N ALA A 151 -10.48 -19.19 7.74
CA ALA A 151 -11.27 -20.26 8.37
C ALA A 151 -11.89 -21.22 7.35
N ASN A 152 -12.25 -20.72 6.16
CA ASN A 152 -12.88 -21.48 5.09
C ASN A 152 -11.95 -21.67 3.87
N ILE A 153 -10.63 -21.72 4.09
CA ILE A 153 -9.61 -21.63 3.04
C ILE A 153 -9.81 -22.62 1.90
N GLY A 154 -10.14 -23.88 2.21
CA GLY A 154 -10.38 -24.93 1.22
C GLY A 154 -11.53 -24.57 0.27
N ARG A 155 -12.63 -24.06 0.81
CA ARG A 155 -13.80 -23.61 0.01
C ARG A 155 -13.45 -22.42 -0.89
N PHE A 156 -12.64 -21.47 -0.40
CA PHE A 156 -12.16 -20.35 -1.22
C PHE A 156 -11.19 -20.81 -2.33
N TYR A 157 -10.40 -21.86 -2.09
CA TYR A 157 -9.58 -22.46 -3.15
C TYR A 157 -10.45 -23.06 -4.29
N GLU A 158 -11.61 -23.61 -3.96
CA GLU A 158 -12.54 -24.15 -4.95
C GLU A 158 -13.18 -23.04 -5.82
N VAL A 159 -13.55 -21.90 -5.22
CA VAL A 159 -14.24 -20.81 -5.94
C VAL A 159 -13.30 -19.85 -6.67
N ALA A 160 -12.05 -19.70 -6.21
CA ALA A 160 -11.14 -18.66 -6.67
C ALA A 160 -9.76 -19.17 -7.15
N GLY A 161 -9.40 -20.40 -6.80
CA GLY A 161 -8.09 -20.99 -7.05
C GLY A 161 -7.08 -20.67 -5.93
N LYS A 162 -6.28 -21.68 -5.58
CA LYS A 162 -5.31 -21.62 -4.47
C LYS A 162 -4.33 -20.46 -4.60
N GLU A 163 -3.69 -20.31 -5.76
CA GLU A 163 -2.66 -19.29 -5.97
C GLU A 163 -3.19 -17.86 -5.77
N VAL A 164 -4.41 -17.60 -6.23
CA VAL A 164 -5.02 -16.26 -6.13
C VAL A 164 -5.39 -15.93 -4.67
N VAL A 165 -5.89 -16.92 -3.93
CA VAL A 165 -6.24 -16.75 -2.51
C VAL A 165 -4.98 -16.57 -1.67
N ASP A 166 -3.98 -17.42 -1.85
CA ASP A 166 -2.71 -17.34 -1.14
C ASP A 166 -2.00 -15.99 -1.40
N TYR A 167 -1.96 -15.54 -2.65
CA TYR A 167 -1.40 -14.23 -3.02
C TYR A 167 -2.12 -13.07 -2.33
N LYS A 168 -3.45 -13.13 -2.23
CA LYS A 168 -4.23 -12.12 -1.52
C LYS A 168 -3.91 -12.10 -0.03
N LEU A 169 -3.85 -13.26 0.61
CA LEU A 169 -3.53 -13.38 2.04
C LEU A 169 -2.10 -12.91 2.32
N GLU A 170 -1.13 -13.34 1.51
CA GLU A 170 0.26 -12.91 1.64
C GLU A 170 0.40 -11.38 1.55
N ASN A 171 -0.23 -10.75 0.55
CA ASN A 171 -0.16 -9.30 0.40
C ASN A 171 -0.88 -8.54 1.54
N SER A 172 -2.02 -9.03 1.99
CA SER A 172 -2.73 -8.44 3.13
C SER A 172 -1.88 -8.48 4.41
N ILE A 173 -1.25 -9.61 4.67
CA ILE A 173 -0.35 -9.80 5.82
C ILE A 173 0.90 -8.94 5.69
N LYS A 174 1.57 -8.96 4.53
CA LYS A 174 2.77 -8.14 4.28
C LYS A 174 2.48 -6.65 4.44
N GLY A 175 1.32 -6.18 3.98
CA GLY A 175 0.87 -4.80 4.18
C GLY A 175 0.76 -4.44 5.66
N ALA A 176 0.08 -5.26 6.45
CA ALA A 176 -0.06 -5.03 7.90
C ALA A 176 1.27 -5.12 8.66
N VAL A 177 2.15 -6.06 8.27
CA VAL A 177 3.51 -6.15 8.84
C VAL A 177 4.31 -4.89 8.50
N ALA A 178 4.24 -4.39 7.27
CA ALA A 178 4.91 -3.17 6.86
C ALA A 178 4.43 -1.96 7.66
N GLU A 179 3.12 -1.80 7.85
CA GLU A 179 2.53 -0.73 8.66
C GLU A 179 3.14 -0.67 10.07
N ILE A 180 3.30 -1.82 10.72
CA ILE A 180 3.88 -1.96 12.05
C ILE A 180 5.39 -1.72 12.02
N THR A 181 6.11 -2.31 11.08
CA THR A 181 7.57 -2.22 11.01
C THR A 181 8.08 -0.85 10.59
N TYR A 182 7.30 -0.09 9.81
CA TYR A 182 7.60 1.29 9.41
C TYR A 182 7.07 2.35 10.37
N TRP A 183 6.34 1.96 11.43
CA TRP A 183 5.93 2.93 12.43
C TRP A 183 7.16 3.61 13.08
N ARG A 184 7.06 4.92 13.33
CA ARG A 184 8.10 5.71 13.99
C ARG A 184 7.44 6.63 15.01
N PRO A 185 8.17 7.02 16.08
CA PRO A 185 7.73 8.08 17.00
C PRO A 185 7.35 9.34 16.21
N GLY A 186 6.16 9.86 16.46
CA GLY A 186 5.57 10.99 15.71
C GLY A 186 4.48 10.61 14.73
N ASN A 187 4.31 9.32 14.41
CA ASN A 187 3.22 8.81 13.56
C ASN A 187 1.94 8.43 14.34
N GLY A 188 1.68 9.08 15.46
CA GLY A 188 0.58 8.72 16.36
C GLY A 188 0.97 7.67 17.41
N GLU A 189 -0.02 7.20 18.17
CA GLU A 189 0.18 6.12 19.14
C GLU A 189 0.35 4.78 18.42
N PHE A 190 1.23 3.94 18.96
CA PHE A 190 1.40 2.59 18.45
C PHE A 190 0.30 1.66 18.99
N ASP A 191 -0.36 0.94 18.09
CA ASP A 191 -1.41 -0.02 18.47
C ASP A 191 -0.81 -1.37 18.88
N GLU A 192 -0.48 -1.50 20.17
CA GLU A 192 0.06 -2.74 20.76
C GLU A 192 -0.94 -3.90 20.69
N ALA A 193 -2.25 -3.62 20.80
CA ALA A 193 -3.27 -4.65 20.72
C ALA A 193 -3.34 -5.25 19.32
N ARG A 194 -3.37 -4.40 18.30
CA ARG A 194 -3.34 -4.81 16.89
C ARG A 194 -2.08 -5.62 16.54
N ASN A 195 -0.91 -5.17 17.02
CA ASN A 195 0.34 -5.91 16.84
C ASN A 195 0.27 -7.30 17.47
N GLY A 196 -0.23 -7.41 18.71
CA GLY A 196 -0.40 -8.68 19.40
C GLY A 196 -1.37 -9.63 18.69
N GLU A 197 -2.48 -9.10 18.15
CA GLU A 197 -3.43 -9.89 17.36
C GLU A 197 -2.82 -10.37 16.02
N LEU A 198 -2.05 -9.54 15.35
CA LEU A 198 -1.37 -9.94 14.12
C LEU A 198 -0.35 -11.05 14.38
N ILE A 199 0.47 -10.93 15.41
CA ILE A 199 1.41 -11.98 15.80
C ILE A 199 0.68 -13.30 16.07
N LYS A 200 -0.42 -13.30 16.83
CA LYS A 200 -1.23 -14.51 17.08
C LYS A 200 -1.80 -15.11 15.79
N LEU A 201 -2.29 -14.28 14.89
CA LEU A 201 -2.75 -14.73 13.59
C LEU A 201 -1.63 -15.43 12.82
N LEU A 202 -0.45 -14.78 12.71
CA LEU A 202 0.69 -15.34 11.99
C LEU A 202 1.16 -16.67 12.57
N GLN A 203 1.21 -16.80 13.88
CA GLN A 203 1.57 -18.05 14.58
C GLN A 203 0.60 -19.21 14.30
N SER A 204 -0.63 -18.92 13.88
CA SER A 204 -1.64 -19.94 13.52
C SER A 204 -1.60 -20.38 12.06
N LEU A 205 -0.78 -19.72 11.22
CA LEU A 205 -0.71 -19.96 9.79
C LEU A 205 0.57 -20.72 9.40
N ASP A 206 0.46 -21.59 8.40
CA ASP A 206 1.57 -22.36 7.85
C ASP A 206 1.88 -21.91 6.40
N TYR A 207 2.47 -20.73 6.26
CA TYR A 207 2.97 -20.23 4.98
C TYR A 207 4.47 -19.97 5.07
N ALA A 208 5.18 -20.26 3.98
CA ALA A 208 6.63 -20.13 3.94
C ALA A 208 7.18 -18.70 4.17
N PHE A 209 6.36 -17.66 4.09
CA PHE A 209 6.75 -16.27 4.37
C PHE A 209 6.55 -15.87 5.85
N ILE A 210 5.83 -16.66 6.64
CA ILE A 210 5.49 -16.33 8.03
C ILE A 210 6.72 -16.16 8.93
N PRO A 211 7.76 -17.00 8.87
CA PRO A 211 8.94 -16.80 9.71
C PRO A 211 9.61 -15.44 9.50
N GLY A 212 9.70 -14.97 8.25
CA GLY A 212 10.24 -13.64 7.94
C GLY A 212 9.34 -12.50 8.43
N ALA A 213 8.03 -12.66 8.32
CA ALA A 213 7.05 -11.71 8.84
C ALA A 213 7.12 -11.57 10.37
N LEU A 214 7.18 -12.68 11.09
CA LEU A 214 7.34 -12.71 12.55
C LEU A 214 8.69 -12.10 12.98
N ALA A 215 9.78 -12.43 12.29
CA ALA A 215 11.08 -11.83 12.57
C ALA A 215 11.03 -10.30 12.44
N SER A 216 10.33 -9.79 11.42
CA SER A 216 10.16 -8.34 11.22
C SER A 216 9.39 -7.69 12.36
N LEU A 217 8.29 -8.29 12.82
CA LEU A 217 7.48 -7.76 13.92
C LEU A 217 8.24 -7.78 15.25
N TYR A 218 8.92 -8.89 15.59
CA TYR A 218 9.69 -8.98 16.83
C TYR A 218 10.86 -8.00 16.84
N THR A 219 11.55 -7.85 15.72
CA THR A 219 12.67 -6.90 15.64
C THR A 219 12.17 -5.45 15.76
N ALA A 220 11.05 -5.10 15.14
CA ALA A 220 10.43 -3.80 15.29
C ALA A 220 10.01 -3.50 16.75
N GLU A 221 9.60 -4.52 17.49
CA GLU A 221 9.28 -4.37 18.91
C GLU A 221 10.51 -3.99 19.74
N TYR A 222 11.68 -4.60 19.49
CA TYR A 222 12.94 -4.21 20.13
C TYR A 222 13.30 -2.77 19.81
N VAL A 223 13.17 -2.35 18.54
CA VAL A 223 13.43 -0.96 18.13
C VAL A 223 12.52 0.02 18.89
N ARG A 224 11.22 -0.27 19.01
CA ARG A 224 10.28 0.61 19.74
C ARG A 224 10.63 0.73 21.21
N LYS A 225 11.13 -0.33 21.83
CA LYS A 225 11.56 -0.36 23.23
C LYS A 225 12.93 0.27 23.47
N GLY A 226 13.64 0.68 22.41
CA GLY A 226 15.02 1.16 22.48
C GLY A 226 16.03 0.05 22.83
N ASP A 227 15.63 -1.22 22.73
CA ASP A 227 16.51 -2.37 22.97
C ASP A 227 17.28 -2.75 21.69
N TYR A 228 18.23 -1.92 21.32
CA TYR A 228 19.05 -2.15 20.13
C TYR A 228 19.94 -3.40 20.21
N LYS A 229 20.27 -3.85 21.41
CA LYS A 229 20.98 -5.14 21.60
C LYS A 229 20.06 -6.31 21.28
N GLY A 230 18.82 -6.29 21.78
CA GLY A 230 17.79 -7.28 21.43
C GLY A 230 17.51 -7.28 19.93
N MET A 231 17.40 -6.10 19.31
CA MET A 231 17.24 -5.93 17.86
C MET A 231 18.37 -6.65 17.08
N LEU A 232 19.64 -6.36 17.37
CA LEU A 232 20.79 -6.99 16.69
C LEU A 232 20.81 -8.51 16.89
N ASN A 233 20.47 -8.99 18.08
CA ASN A 233 20.37 -10.42 18.35
C ASN A 233 19.24 -11.08 17.54
N SER A 234 18.06 -10.47 17.50
CA SER A 234 16.92 -10.94 16.69
C SER A 234 17.29 -11.00 15.20
N MET A 235 17.98 -9.97 14.69
CA MET A 235 18.48 -9.96 13.32
C MET A 235 19.45 -11.13 13.06
N ARG A 236 20.42 -11.39 13.95
CA ARG A 236 21.35 -12.51 13.79
C ARG A 236 20.64 -13.85 13.70
N GLU A 237 19.66 -14.10 14.58
CA GLU A 237 18.89 -15.34 14.54
C GLU A 237 18.09 -15.47 13.23
N ALA A 238 17.46 -14.38 12.76
CA ALA A 238 16.73 -14.37 11.50
C ALA A 238 17.62 -14.73 10.29
N PHE A 239 18.85 -14.22 10.24
CA PHE A 239 19.82 -14.56 9.19
C PHE A 239 20.39 -15.97 9.35
N LYS A 240 20.69 -16.39 10.56
CA LYS A 240 21.18 -17.76 10.86
C LYS A 240 20.21 -18.84 10.41
N TYR A 241 18.90 -18.62 10.63
CA TYR A 241 17.86 -19.58 10.24
C TYR A 241 17.31 -19.33 8.82
N ASN A 242 17.83 -18.35 8.10
CA ASN A 242 17.44 -18.03 6.73
C ASN A 242 15.90 -17.92 6.57
N VAL A 243 15.25 -17.13 7.43
CA VAL A 243 13.78 -17.03 7.50
C VAL A 243 13.14 -16.23 6.38
N PHE A 244 13.93 -15.60 5.53
CA PHE A 244 13.48 -14.72 4.44
C PHE A 244 13.45 -15.44 3.10
N ARG A 245 12.61 -14.92 2.19
CA ARG A 245 12.44 -15.41 0.82
C ARG A 245 12.79 -14.30 -0.17
N ASN A 246 13.35 -14.71 -1.34
CA ASN A 246 13.43 -13.86 -2.54
C ASN A 246 13.97 -12.43 -2.33
N GLY A 247 15.03 -12.25 -1.54
CA GLY A 247 15.66 -10.94 -1.34
C GLY A 247 15.00 -10.06 -0.26
N GLU A 248 13.98 -10.56 0.44
CA GLU A 248 13.38 -9.87 1.58
C GLU A 248 14.38 -9.56 2.69
N GLU A 249 15.42 -10.39 2.83
CA GLU A 249 16.50 -10.22 3.81
C GLU A 249 17.25 -8.90 3.63
N GLN A 250 17.37 -8.40 2.41
CA GLN A 250 18.07 -7.13 2.18
C GLN A 250 17.28 -5.95 2.72
N MET A 251 15.99 -5.90 2.45
CA MET A 251 15.10 -4.83 2.95
C MET A 251 14.96 -4.91 4.48
N TYR A 252 14.84 -6.13 5.03
CA TYR A 252 14.82 -6.34 6.46
C TYR A 252 16.13 -5.84 7.12
N PHE A 253 17.29 -6.17 6.56
CA PHE A 253 18.57 -5.67 7.05
C PHE A 253 18.63 -4.15 7.01
N GLN A 254 18.31 -3.55 5.87
CA GLN A 254 18.39 -2.11 5.65
C GLN A 254 17.53 -1.34 6.66
N ASN A 255 16.27 -1.74 6.80
CA ASN A 255 15.31 -1.07 7.69
C ASN A 255 15.73 -1.13 9.16
N ASN A 256 16.27 -2.24 9.60
CA ASN A 256 16.65 -2.44 11.01
C ASN A 256 18.02 -1.84 11.32
N ILE A 257 18.99 -1.95 10.41
CA ILE A 257 20.31 -1.36 10.64
C ILE A 257 20.25 0.17 10.72
N GLU A 258 19.36 0.80 9.96
CA GLU A 258 19.14 2.25 10.02
C GLU A 258 18.52 2.71 11.35
N ALA A 259 17.79 1.84 12.06
CA ALA A 259 17.26 2.16 13.37
C ALA A 259 18.36 2.45 14.41
N LEU A 260 19.58 1.95 14.21
CA LEU A 260 20.75 2.26 15.05
C LEU A 260 21.11 3.76 15.06
N ALA A 261 20.61 4.55 14.12
CA ALA A 261 20.74 6.01 14.20
C ALA A 261 20.07 6.60 15.44
N GLY A 262 19.10 5.91 16.05
CA GLY A 262 18.49 6.25 17.32
C GLY A 262 19.25 5.73 18.57
N CYS A 263 20.25 4.87 18.37
CA CYS A 263 21.00 4.24 19.46
C CYS A 263 22.11 5.18 20.00
N ASP A 264 22.20 5.32 21.32
CA ASP A 264 23.26 6.11 21.96
C ASP A 264 24.46 5.26 22.40
N ASP A 265 24.35 3.93 22.39
CA ASP A 265 25.48 3.01 22.63
C ASP A 265 26.36 2.91 21.39
N LYS A 266 27.51 3.59 21.47
CA LYS A 266 28.50 3.64 20.38
C LYS A 266 29.05 2.27 20.00
N THR A 267 29.05 1.31 20.93
CA THR A 267 29.53 -0.05 20.67
C THR A 267 28.54 -0.79 19.77
N LEU A 268 27.24 -0.68 20.06
CA LEU A 268 26.20 -1.28 19.21
C LEU A 268 26.14 -0.62 17.82
N VAL A 269 26.32 0.72 17.76
CA VAL A 269 26.40 1.42 16.47
C VAL A 269 27.61 0.93 15.67
N GLN A 270 28.78 0.76 16.30
CA GLN A 270 29.96 0.23 15.63
C GLN A 270 29.75 -1.20 15.13
N GLU A 271 29.13 -2.05 15.94
CA GLU A 271 28.76 -3.41 15.53
C GLU A 271 27.85 -3.41 14.29
N GLY A 272 26.89 -2.48 14.20
CA GLY A 272 26.07 -2.30 13.00
C GLY A 272 26.89 -1.89 11.78
N ILE A 273 27.85 -0.99 11.95
CA ILE A 273 28.78 -0.56 10.88
C ILE A 273 29.60 -1.75 10.37
N ASP A 274 30.16 -2.55 11.28
CA ASP A 274 30.95 -3.73 10.93
C ASP A 274 30.09 -4.75 10.15
N TRP A 275 28.83 -4.89 10.51
CA TRP A 275 27.90 -5.76 9.80
C TRP A 275 27.54 -5.23 8.40
N ILE A 276 27.40 -3.89 8.23
CA ILE A 276 27.26 -3.29 6.90
C ILE A 276 28.46 -3.62 6.01
N ASP A 277 29.68 -3.50 6.53
CA ASP A 277 30.92 -3.80 5.79
C ASP A 277 30.97 -5.27 5.34
N ALA A 278 30.64 -6.19 6.24
CA ALA A 278 30.56 -7.61 5.92
C ALA A 278 29.54 -7.92 4.81
N ARG A 279 28.35 -7.31 4.87
CA ARG A 279 27.33 -7.47 3.82
C ARG A 279 27.74 -6.83 2.50
N CYS A 280 28.32 -5.64 2.54
CA CYS A 280 28.79 -4.96 1.33
C CYS A 280 29.83 -5.80 0.59
N ALA A 281 30.73 -6.47 1.31
CA ALA A 281 31.73 -7.37 0.72
C ALA A 281 31.09 -8.56 -0.03
N GLN A 282 29.94 -9.07 0.47
CA GLN A 282 29.22 -10.21 -0.12
C GLN A 282 28.26 -9.81 -1.23
N THR A 283 27.81 -8.55 -1.26
CA THR A 283 26.82 -8.03 -2.20
C THR A 283 27.45 -7.82 -3.59
N LYS A 284 26.78 -8.32 -4.64
CA LYS A 284 27.22 -8.14 -6.05
C LYS A 284 26.55 -6.95 -6.72
N ASP A 285 25.36 -6.57 -6.29
CA ASP A 285 24.59 -5.46 -6.82
C ASP A 285 25.16 -4.12 -6.36
N TYR A 286 25.46 -3.24 -7.31
CA TYR A 286 26.11 -1.95 -7.03
C TYR A 286 25.18 -0.95 -6.36
N PHE A 287 23.89 -0.94 -6.70
CA PHE A 287 22.93 -0.06 -6.03
C PHE A 287 22.67 -0.51 -4.59
N ALA A 288 22.64 -1.83 -4.37
CA ALA A 288 22.56 -2.36 -3.00
C ALA A 288 23.80 -1.99 -2.18
N LYS A 289 25.02 -2.04 -2.77
CA LYS A 289 26.23 -1.53 -2.12
C LYS A 289 26.14 -0.03 -1.80
N ALA A 290 25.63 0.77 -2.74
CA ALA A 290 25.46 2.20 -2.52
C ALA A 290 24.52 2.48 -1.33
N ASN A 291 23.37 1.78 -1.24
CA ASN A 291 22.45 1.90 -0.12
C ASN A 291 23.10 1.51 1.22
N LEU A 292 23.91 0.45 1.24
CA LEU A 292 24.68 0.05 2.43
C LEU A 292 25.67 1.15 2.85
N MET A 293 26.38 1.78 1.90
CA MET A 293 27.30 2.87 2.21
C MET A 293 26.57 4.14 2.69
N ASN A 294 25.38 4.42 2.18
CA ASN A 294 24.55 5.51 2.69
C ASN A 294 24.21 5.29 4.17
N SER A 295 23.72 4.09 4.53
CA SER A 295 23.43 3.75 5.92
C SER A 295 24.68 3.79 6.79
N LYS A 296 25.83 3.30 6.28
CA LYS A 296 27.13 3.41 6.98
C LYS A 296 27.49 4.86 7.26
N ALA A 297 27.36 5.76 6.30
CA ALA A 297 27.65 7.18 6.46
C ALA A 297 26.80 7.81 7.58
N ARG A 298 25.52 7.48 7.63
CA ARG A 298 24.58 7.96 8.67
C ARG A 298 25.01 7.48 10.07
N LEU A 299 25.34 6.21 10.22
CA LEU A 299 25.78 5.65 11.49
C LEU A 299 27.14 6.19 11.93
N LEU A 300 28.09 6.39 11.02
CA LEU A 300 29.37 7.01 11.31
C LEU A 300 29.22 8.46 11.76
N THR A 301 28.31 9.22 11.14
CA THR A 301 27.96 10.59 11.57
C THR A 301 27.39 10.57 12.99
N LYS A 302 26.45 9.67 13.29
CA LYS A 302 25.89 9.48 14.63
C LYS A 302 26.99 9.15 15.67
N ASN A 303 27.96 8.34 15.29
CA ASN A 303 29.08 7.93 16.14
C ASN A 303 30.16 9.02 16.31
N GLY A 304 30.00 10.17 15.61
CA GLY A 304 30.95 11.29 15.65
C GLY A 304 32.16 11.13 14.73
N ASN A 305 32.17 10.10 13.85
CA ASN A 305 33.22 9.86 12.87
C ASN A 305 32.89 10.53 11.52
N THR A 306 33.04 11.85 11.46
CA THR A 306 32.73 12.64 10.25
C THR A 306 33.60 12.26 9.05
N LEU A 307 34.90 12.05 9.30
CA LEU A 307 35.83 11.66 8.23
C LEU A 307 35.48 10.29 7.64
N GLY A 308 35.09 9.34 8.46
CA GLY A 308 34.59 8.04 8.01
C GLY A 308 33.27 8.16 7.24
N ALA A 309 32.38 9.02 7.69
CA ALA A 309 31.11 9.28 7.01
C ALA A 309 31.31 9.87 5.60
N ASP A 310 32.22 10.81 5.44
CA ASP A 310 32.54 11.40 4.13
C ASP A 310 33.16 10.34 3.18
N LYS A 311 34.02 9.47 3.67
CA LYS A 311 34.53 8.34 2.88
C LYS A 311 33.42 7.40 2.43
N ALA A 312 32.47 7.06 3.32
CA ALA A 312 31.36 6.19 2.99
C ALA A 312 30.43 6.84 1.93
N LYS A 313 30.22 8.15 1.96
CA LYS A 313 29.50 8.89 0.91
C LYS A 313 30.20 8.85 -0.44
N MET A 314 31.52 9.01 -0.46
CA MET A 314 32.29 8.87 -1.70
C MET A 314 32.18 7.46 -2.29
N GLU A 315 32.18 6.42 -1.45
CA GLU A 315 31.95 5.04 -1.89
C GLU A 315 30.52 4.82 -2.40
N GLU A 316 29.51 5.42 -1.76
CA GLU A 316 28.13 5.43 -2.24
C GLU A 316 28.04 5.97 -3.67
N GLU A 317 28.62 7.16 -3.90
CA GLU A 317 28.62 7.80 -5.22
C GLU A 317 29.34 6.94 -6.27
N LYS A 318 30.49 6.34 -5.92
CA LYS A 318 31.22 5.43 -6.79
C LYS A 318 30.41 4.19 -7.16
N TYR A 319 29.72 3.59 -6.19
CA TYR A 319 28.87 2.43 -6.46
C TYR A 319 27.65 2.79 -7.31
N ASN A 320 27.03 3.94 -7.09
CA ASN A 320 25.93 4.43 -7.93
C ASN A 320 26.38 4.64 -9.37
N ALA A 321 27.52 5.30 -9.60
CA ALA A 321 28.08 5.53 -10.93
C ALA A 321 28.43 4.21 -11.65
N GLU A 322 28.98 3.23 -10.95
CA GLU A 322 29.27 1.91 -11.53
C GLU A 322 27.99 1.13 -11.85
N GLY A 323 26.97 1.23 -11.01
CA GLY A 323 25.64 0.66 -11.25
C GLY A 323 24.97 1.25 -12.48
N GLU A 324 24.98 2.57 -12.64
CA GLU A 324 24.45 3.30 -13.80
C GLU A 324 25.17 2.89 -15.10
N LYS A 325 26.51 2.80 -15.05
CA LYS A 325 27.33 2.39 -16.18
C LYS A 325 26.98 0.97 -16.66
N ARG A 326 26.76 0.03 -15.73
CA ARG A 326 26.45 -1.38 -16.04
C ARG A 326 25.00 -1.59 -16.47
N SER A 327 24.09 -0.75 -16.02
CA SER A 327 22.66 -0.79 -16.42
C SER A 327 22.39 -0.12 -17.77
N GLY A 328 23.41 0.41 -18.45
CA GLY A 328 23.24 1.10 -19.74
C GLY A 328 22.41 2.39 -19.65
N GLY A 329 22.42 3.06 -18.49
CA GLY A 329 21.68 4.32 -18.26
C GLY A 329 20.18 4.14 -18.05
N LYS A 330 19.69 2.91 -17.94
CA LYS A 330 18.26 2.59 -17.71
C LYS A 330 17.87 2.47 -16.23
N ALA A 331 18.78 2.71 -15.30
CA ALA A 331 18.47 2.60 -13.89
C ALA A 331 17.69 3.83 -13.41
N VAL A 332 16.49 3.60 -12.91
CA VAL A 332 15.74 4.57 -12.13
C VAL A 332 16.55 4.82 -10.85
N ARG A 333 16.99 6.05 -10.63
CA ARG A 333 17.61 6.45 -9.35
C ARG A 333 16.67 6.04 -8.21
N ALA A 334 17.23 5.37 -7.20
CA ALA A 334 16.50 5.12 -5.97
C ALA A 334 15.91 6.46 -5.47
N ILE A 335 14.58 6.50 -5.30
CA ILE A 335 13.87 7.70 -4.84
C ILE A 335 14.42 7.99 -3.45
N ARG A 336 15.11 9.12 -3.30
CA ARG A 336 15.49 9.64 -1.98
C ARG A 336 14.17 9.96 -1.26
N MET A 337 13.79 9.13 -0.31
CA MET A 337 12.78 9.52 0.68
C MET A 337 13.49 10.48 1.66
N ASN A 338 13.10 11.75 1.61
CA ASN A 338 13.49 12.76 2.60
C ASN A 338 12.73 12.55 3.90
#